data_9c930a3ab61758d343ed7a04e1b22a7d
#
_entry.id   9c930a3ab61758d343ed7a04e1b22a7d
#
_cell.length_a   1.000
_cell.length_b   1.000
_cell.length_c   1.000
_cell.angle_alpha   90.00
_cell.angle_beta   90.00
_cell.angle_gamma   90.00
#
_symmetry.space_group_name_H-M   'P 1'
#
loop_
_entity.id
_entity.type
_entity.pdbx_description
1 polymer ?
#
loop_
_entity_poly.entity_id
_entity_poly.type
_entity_poly.pdbx_seq_one_letter_code
_entity_poly.pdbx_strand_id
1 'polypeptide(L)'
;MNAEKDIIIIGGGPAGLTAAQYSARGNLKTLLIEEMGSGGQVLLINDLENYPGFKEPISGMQLSDDMEKQALKFGAEIINDSVTRIEKKGNIFHVITDSGEHTSYAVIVATGAKHK
;
A
#
# COMPACT_ATOMS: atom_id res chain seq x y z
N MET A 1 17.33 11.17 15.68
CA MET A 1 16.17 10.27 15.76
C MET A 1 15.97 9.58 14.42
N ASN A 2 15.76 8.28 14.44
CA ASN A 2 15.57 7.51 13.23
C ASN A 2 14.09 7.16 13.04
N ALA A 3 13.66 7.13 11.79
CA ALA A 3 12.32 6.67 11.46
C ALA A 3 12.20 5.16 11.62
N GLU A 4 11.00 4.69 11.92
CA GLU A 4 10.72 3.26 12.06
C GLU A 4 10.82 2.52 10.72
N LYS A 5 10.39 3.19 9.64
CA LYS A 5 10.34 2.63 8.30
C LYS A 5 11.15 3.48 7.35
N ASP A 6 11.57 2.87 6.26
CA ASP A 6 12.19 3.61 5.17
C ASP A 6 11.11 4.30 4.34
N ILE A 7 9.99 3.61 4.12
CA ILE A 7 8.90 4.13 3.29
C ILE A 7 7.56 3.66 3.84
N ILE A 8 6.59 4.59 3.84
CA ILE A 8 5.20 4.28 4.12
C ILE A 8 4.40 4.57 2.84
N ILE A 9 3.58 3.60 2.44
CA ILE A 9 2.72 3.69 1.27
C ILE A 9 1.29 3.77 1.76
N ILE A 10 0.55 4.76 1.30
CA ILE A 10 -0.84 4.97 1.69
C ILE A 10 -1.72 4.62 0.51
N GLY A 11 -2.52 3.59 0.66
CA GLY A 11 -3.42 3.08 -0.37
C GLY A 11 -3.03 1.68 -0.82
N GLY A 12 -3.96 0.74 -0.72
CA GLY A 12 -3.74 -0.68 -1.02
C GLY A 12 -4.28 -1.14 -2.37
N GLY A 13 -4.55 -0.22 -3.31
CA GLY A 13 -4.89 -0.58 -4.67
C GLY A 13 -3.67 -1.10 -5.43
N PRO A 14 -3.82 -1.41 -6.73
CA PRO A 14 -2.70 -1.99 -7.50
C PRO A 14 -1.43 -1.15 -7.46
N ALA A 15 -1.54 0.17 -7.53
CA ALA A 15 -0.38 1.05 -7.49
C ALA A 15 0.34 0.95 -6.15
N GLY A 16 -0.41 0.97 -5.04
CA GLY A 16 0.18 0.86 -3.71
C GLY A 16 0.83 -0.49 -3.47
N LEU A 17 0.15 -1.56 -3.86
CA LEU A 17 0.70 -2.91 -3.70
C LEU A 17 1.94 -3.12 -4.56
N THR A 18 1.96 -2.58 -5.77
CA THR A 18 3.14 -2.64 -6.63
C THR A 18 4.31 -1.88 -6.01
N ALA A 19 4.05 -0.68 -5.49
CA ALA A 19 5.09 0.10 -4.83
C ALA A 19 5.63 -0.65 -3.59
N ALA A 20 4.75 -1.28 -2.81
CA ALA A 20 5.16 -2.03 -1.64
C ALA A 20 6.04 -3.23 -2.02
N GLN A 21 5.68 -3.93 -3.08
CA GLN A 21 6.46 -5.07 -3.56
C GLN A 21 7.87 -4.64 -3.97
N TYR A 22 7.98 -3.60 -4.78
CA TYR A 22 9.29 -3.15 -5.25
C TYR A 22 10.14 -2.56 -4.14
N SER A 23 9.54 -1.79 -3.23
CA SER A 23 10.26 -1.22 -2.10
C SER A 23 10.82 -2.33 -1.20
N ALA A 24 10.01 -3.32 -0.89
CA ALA A 24 10.43 -4.44 -0.06
C ALA A 24 11.52 -5.28 -0.74
N ARG A 25 11.39 -5.49 -2.06
CA ARG A 25 12.43 -6.19 -2.83
C ARG A 25 13.75 -5.44 -2.80
N GLY A 26 13.71 -4.12 -2.70
CA GLY A 26 14.89 -3.29 -2.57
C GLY A 26 15.45 -3.23 -1.15
N ASN A 27 14.97 -4.07 -0.25
CA ASN A 27 15.38 -4.14 1.15
C ASN A 27 15.02 -2.90 1.96
N LEU A 28 14.02 -2.16 1.53
CA LEU A 28 13.50 -1.04 2.30
C LEU A 28 12.50 -1.56 3.32
N LYS A 29 12.56 -1.04 4.53
CA LYS A 29 11.54 -1.32 5.54
C LYS A 29 10.26 -0.62 5.11
N THR A 30 9.29 -1.40 4.66
CA THR A 30 8.10 -0.91 3.96
C THR A 30 6.84 -1.19 4.77
N LEU A 31 6.02 -0.16 4.94
CA LEU A 31 4.70 -0.28 5.54
C LEU A 31 3.67 0.26 4.56
N LEU A 32 2.64 -0.55 4.28
CA LEU A 32 1.50 -0.11 3.49
C LEU A 32 0.29 0.03 4.42
N ILE A 33 -0.38 1.17 4.35
CA ILE A 33 -1.57 1.45 5.15
C ILE A 33 -2.78 1.58 4.22
N GLU A 34 -3.83 0.80 4.50
CA GLU A 34 -5.06 0.82 3.71
C GLU A 34 -6.28 0.88 4.62
N GLU A 35 -7.22 1.78 4.32
CA GLU A 35 -8.42 1.96 5.14
C GLU A 35 -9.50 0.91 4.86
N MET A 36 -9.57 0.43 3.61
CA MET A 36 -10.66 -0.45 3.17
C MET A 36 -10.18 -1.86 2.82
N GLY A 37 -9.03 -2.24 3.37
CA GLY A 37 -8.40 -3.49 2.99
C GLY A 37 -7.55 -3.31 1.73
N SER A 38 -6.63 -4.25 1.52
CA SER A 38 -5.75 -4.22 0.37
C SER A 38 -6.54 -4.44 -0.92
N GLY A 39 -6.08 -3.82 -2.00
CA GLY A 39 -6.72 -3.93 -3.29
C GLY A 39 -7.58 -2.75 -3.67
N GLY A 40 -8.08 -1.99 -2.69
CA GLY A 40 -8.83 -0.77 -2.96
C GLY A 40 -9.96 -0.98 -3.97
N GLN A 41 -10.00 -0.14 -5.00
CA GLN A 41 -11.08 -0.18 -5.99
C GLN A 41 -11.09 -1.44 -6.85
N VAL A 42 -10.00 -2.16 -6.92
CA VAL A 42 -9.93 -3.40 -7.71
C VAL A 42 -10.93 -4.44 -7.17
N LEU A 43 -11.24 -4.39 -5.88
CA LEU A 43 -12.21 -5.30 -5.27
C LEU A 43 -13.62 -5.12 -5.81
N LEU A 44 -13.92 -3.99 -6.45
CA LEU A 44 -15.23 -3.71 -7.03
C LEU A 44 -15.42 -4.34 -8.41
N ILE A 45 -14.35 -4.91 -8.97
CA ILE A 45 -14.36 -5.49 -10.32
C ILE A 45 -14.38 -7.00 -10.17
N ASN A 46 -15.44 -7.65 -10.70
CA ASN A 46 -15.56 -9.10 -10.58
C ASN A 46 -14.53 -9.84 -11.42
N ASP A 47 -14.32 -9.39 -12.64
CA ASP A 47 -13.33 -9.99 -13.55
C ASP A 47 -12.52 -8.89 -14.20
N LEU A 48 -11.21 -9.12 -14.28
CA LEU A 48 -10.30 -8.22 -14.97
C LEU A 48 -9.80 -8.93 -16.23
N GLU A 49 -10.07 -8.31 -17.37
CA GLU A 49 -9.53 -8.75 -18.64
C GLU A 49 -8.39 -7.82 -19.02
N ASN A 50 -7.50 -8.29 -19.83
CA ASN A 50 -6.40 -7.47 -20.38
C ASN A 50 -5.45 -6.90 -19.30
N TYR A 51 -5.45 -7.48 -18.10
CA TYR A 51 -4.45 -7.09 -17.12
C TYR A 51 -3.10 -7.70 -17.50
N PRO A 52 -2.03 -6.92 -17.55
CA PRO A 52 -0.72 -7.43 -17.99
C PRO A 52 -0.27 -8.65 -17.16
N GLY A 53 0.20 -9.67 -17.85
CA GLY A 53 0.69 -10.87 -17.20
C GLY A 53 -0.33 -11.96 -16.99
N PHE A 54 -1.60 -11.71 -17.33
CA PHE A 54 -2.66 -12.71 -17.19
C PHE A 54 -3.24 -13.06 -18.54
N LYS A 55 -3.32 -14.35 -18.84
CA LYS A 55 -3.92 -14.85 -20.08
C LYS A 55 -5.42 -15.01 -19.97
N GLU A 56 -5.89 -15.30 -18.78
CA GLU A 56 -7.30 -15.53 -18.49
C GLU A 56 -7.85 -14.40 -17.63
N PRO A 57 -9.15 -14.11 -17.72
CA PRO A 57 -9.74 -13.16 -16.79
C PRO A 57 -9.52 -13.58 -15.35
N ILE A 58 -9.27 -12.61 -14.49
CA ILE A 58 -9.05 -12.83 -13.07
C ILE A 58 -9.92 -11.88 -12.29
N SER A 59 -10.52 -12.34 -11.18
CA SER A 59 -11.33 -11.47 -10.37
C SER A 59 -10.48 -10.40 -9.70
N GLY A 60 -11.08 -9.23 -9.43
CA GLY A 60 -10.38 -8.16 -8.74
C GLY A 60 -9.89 -8.58 -7.36
N MET A 61 -10.70 -9.37 -6.64
CA MET A 61 -10.30 -9.88 -5.33
C MET A 61 -9.11 -10.82 -5.42
N GLN A 62 -9.10 -11.70 -6.41
CA GLN A 62 -8.00 -12.64 -6.58
C GLN A 62 -6.72 -11.91 -6.94
N LEU A 63 -6.80 -10.93 -7.83
CA LEU A 63 -5.63 -10.13 -8.21
C LEU A 63 -5.07 -9.37 -7.00
N SER A 64 -5.94 -8.72 -6.22
CA SER A 64 -5.53 -8.00 -5.02
C SER A 64 -4.86 -8.93 -4.03
N ASP A 65 -5.44 -10.11 -3.81
CA ASP A 65 -4.90 -11.09 -2.88
C ASP A 65 -3.51 -11.55 -3.31
N ASP A 66 -3.34 -11.83 -4.61
CA ASP A 66 -2.06 -12.25 -5.15
C ASP A 66 -1.00 -11.17 -5.01
N MET A 67 -1.35 -9.92 -5.30
CA MET A 67 -0.43 -8.79 -5.17
C MET A 67 -0.03 -8.56 -3.71
N GLU A 68 -1.00 -8.68 -2.79
CA GLU A 68 -0.73 -8.54 -1.37
C GLU A 68 0.21 -9.64 -0.89
N LYS A 69 -0.02 -10.88 -1.29
CA LYS A 69 0.84 -11.99 -0.92
C LYS A 69 2.26 -11.79 -1.40
N GLN A 70 2.43 -11.26 -2.61
CA GLN A 70 3.77 -10.98 -3.13
C GLN A 70 4.47 -9.90 -2.33
N ALA A 71 3.76 -8.82 -1.97
CA ALA A 71 4.35 -7.76 -1.16
C ALA A 71 4.80 -8.31 0.20
N LEU A 72 3.95 -9.11 0.85
CA LEU A 72 4.28 -9.72 2.13
C LEU A 72 5.47 -10.67 2.01
N LYS A 73 5.54 -11.43 0.93
CA LYS A 73 6.63 -12.37 0.69
C LYS A 73 7.97 -11.67 0.66
N PHE A 74 8.03 -10.45 0.14
CA PHE A 74 9.27 -9.68 0.09
C PHE A 74 9.52 -8.85 1.36
N GLY A 75 8.65 -8.96 2.35
CA GLY A 75 8.87 -8.36 3.66
C GLY A 75 8.12 -7.06 3.94
N ALA A 76 7.20 -6.67 3.08
CA ALA A 76 6.36 -5.50 3.37
C ALA A 76 5.41 -5.82 4.52
N GLU A 77 5.14 -4.82 5.34
CA GLU A 77 4.11 -4.90 6.36
C GLU A 77 2.87 -4.20 5.84
N ILE A 78 1.70 -4.80 6.02
CA ILE A 78 0.42 -4.25 5.55
C ILE A 78 -0.54 -4.17 6.73
N ILE A 79 -1.07 -2.98 6.96
CA ILE A 79 -2.06 -2.76 8.03
C ILE A 79 -3.29 -2.07 7.47
N ASN A 80 -4.43 -2.30 8.14
CA ASN A 80 -5.67 -1.57 7.87
C ASN A 80 -5.83 -0.51 8.94
N ASP A 81 -5.84 0.74 8.53
CA ASP A 81 -5.97 1.87 9.45
C ASP A 81 -6.36 3.11 8.63
N SER A 82 -6.83 4.13 9.30
CA SER A 82 -7.19 5.39 8.66
C SER A 82 -6.13 6.44 8.92
N VAL A 83 -5.54 6.97 7.85
CA VAL A 83 -4.57 8.05 7.95
C VAL A 83 -5.33 9.37 8.10
N THR A 84 -5.06 10.08 9.18
CA THR A 84 -5.73 11.34 9.47
C THR A 84 -4.87 12.55 9.14
N ARG A 85 -3.55 12.39 9.21
CA ARG A 85 -2.64 13.51 9.00
C ARG A 85 -1.24 13.02 8.67
N ILE A 86 -0.53 13.79 7.85
CA ILE A 86 0.87 13.55 7.54
C ILE A 86 1.62 14.84 7.83
N GLU A 87 2.67 14.76 8.64
CA GLU A 87 3.51 15.90 8.97
C GLU A 87 4.95 15.55 8.65
N LYS A 88 5.71 16.52 8.15
CA LYS A 88 7.14 16.35 7.91
C LYS A 88 7.90 17.20 8.94
N LYS A 89 8.79 16.56 9.68
CA LYS A 89 9.66 17.21 10.65
C LYS A 89 11.11 16.84 10.32
N GLY A 90 11.87 17.81 9.81
CA GLY A 90 13.22 17.54 9.32
C GLY A 90 13.17 16.57 8.16
N ASN A 91 13.86 15.45 8.27
CA ASN A 91 13.91 14.41 7.23
C ASN A 91 12.91 13.28 7.47
N ILE A 92 12.05 13.40 8.48
CA ILE A 92 11.18 12.31 8.89
C ILE A 92 9.73 12.72 8.70
N PHE A 93 8.98 11.84 8.03
CA PHE A 93 7.53 11.96 7.91
C PHE A 93 6.87 11.27 9.09
N HIS A 94 5.87 11.93 9.67
CA HIS A 94 5.02 11.38 10.71
C HIS A 94 3.65 11.15 10.11
N VAL A 95 3.25 9.91 10.01
CA VAL A 95 1.95 9.51 9.48
C VAL A 95 1.06 9.16 10.67
N ILE A 96 0.07 10.01 10.92
CA ILE A 96 -0.81 9.88 12.06
C ILE A 96 -2.08 9.14 11.61
N THR A 97 -2.42 8.09 12.33
CA THR A 97 -3.57 7.25 12.04
C THR A 97 -4.51 7.24 13.25
N ASP A 98 -5.68 6.63 13.08
CA ASP A 98 -6.62 6.47 14.20
C ASP A 98 -6.01 5.64 15.33
N SER A 99 -5.15 4.69 15.02
CA SER A 99 -4.55 3.78 16.01
C SER A 99 -3.22 4.27 16.56
N GLY A 100 -2.60 5.28 15.96
CA GLY A 100 -1.31 5.75 16.44
C GLY A 100 -0.52 6.53 15.40
N GLU A 101 0.79 6.47 15.51
CA GLU A 101 1.68 7.22 14.64
C GLU A 101 2.78 6.30 14.10
N HIS A 102 3.13 6.50 12.83
CA HIS A 102 4.22 5.79 12.18
C HIS A 102 5.16 6.80 11.57
N THR A 103 6.45 6.47 11.52
CA THR A 103 7.45 7.37 10.96
C THR A 103 8.19 6.71 9.80
N SER A 104 8.59 7.52 8.82
CA SER A 104 9.34 7.04 7.67
C SER A 104 10.18 8.17 7.07
N TYR A 105 11.14 7.78 6.23
CA TYR A 105 11.93 8.74 5.48
C TYR A 105 11.26 9.17 4.18
N ALA A 106 10.30 8.38 3.68
CA ALA A 106 9.56 8.69 2.47
C ALA A 106 8.12 8.24 2.60
N VAL A 107 7.23 8.91 1.88
CA VAL A 107 5.80 8.55 1.83
C VAL A 107 5.36 8.57 0.37
N ILE A 108 4.66 7.51 -0.05
CA ILE A 108 3.99 7.45 -1.33
C ILE A 108 2.49 7.44 -1.08
N VAL A 109 1.78 8.34 -1.72
CA VAL A 109 0.31 8.38 -1.63
C VAL A 109 -0.25 7.78 -2.90
N ALA A 110 -0.89 6.63 -2.76
CA ALA A 110 -1.43 5.85 -3.87
C ALA A 110 -2.91 5.53 -3.65
N THR A 111 -3.64 6.48 -3.08
CA THR A 111 -5.05 6.27 -2.72
C THR A 111 -5.99 6.31 -3.92
N GLY A 112 -5.54 6.84 -5.05
CA GLY A 112 -6.38 7.00 -6.21
C GLY A 112 -7.42 8.09 -6.02
N ALA A 113 -8.33 8.20 -6.99
CA ALA A 113 -9.42 9.15 -6.91
C ALA A 113 -10.49 8.64 -5.96
N LYS A 114 -10.95 9.50 -5.05
CA LYS A 114 -12.06 9.16 -4.17
C LYS A 114 -13.34 9.74 -4.75
N HIS A 115 -14.35 8.92 -4.80
CA HIS A 115 -15.68 9.38 -5.18
C HIS A 115 -16.33 10.03 -3.97
N LYS A 116 -16.87 11.18 -4.20
CA LYS A 116 -17.62 11.90 -3.17
C LYS A 116 -19.11 11.68 -3.36
#